data_5894f04028e62e7330250ccbe13efb3f
#
_entry.id   5894f04028e62e7330250ccbe13efb3f
#
_cell.length_a   1.000
_cell.length_b   1.000
_cell.length_c   1.000
_cell.angle_alpha   90.00
_cell.angle_beta   90.00
_cell.angle_gamma   90.00
#
_symmetry.space_group_name_H-M   'P 1'
#
loop_
_entity.id
_entity.type
_entity.pdbx_description
1 polymer ?
#
loop_
_entity_poly.entity_id
_entity_poly.type
_entity_poly.pdbx_seq_one_letter_code
_entity_poly.pdbx_strand_id
1 'polypeptide(L)'
;MADKILGNEFTNNKKVKLIAGEVYDNMPYTKKAKSYMTQGELEGKKYGNTYSIYLTDPGEVHDGLEATPDTVTEYAVPVTLKNKNTSVELDAWNKLGDIESFTDEIARPRGRKLARSVEKEVIEDTIPKAFQIVVGSANFKTLTDMSKALDEVSMAGTKVTFVKPTVAGTIANGGLANFTPSEIQSKIYKDAYLGQYAGASVIEDNLMPVVNIAGTETASFAVASVSGNGDESATVVGYNVTGFTGSPNAPYKLEGVKVIGLDGMETDQDFYVIADKDGKIPEVRLAVKGHNVNNANGWVETGSFTPSATLAVESGKYALGQCRDEQAVGFDQYKFSDLPGSENATESVGNVSMKMSTYGDGKYMTTLTRLDLPFACTLPEPRRAVVGYFKI
;
A
#
# COMPACT_ATOMS: atom_id res chain seq x y z
N MET A 1 20.71 5.51 -44.68
CA MET A 1 20.44 4.32 -43.81
C MET A 1 20.48 4.62 -42.31
N ALA A 2 21.35 5.54 -41.85
CA ALA A 2 21.40 5.92 -40.43
C ALA A 2 20.10 6.55 -39.88
N ASP A 3 19.40 7.35 -40.70
CA ASP A 3 18.17 8.03 -40.26
C ASP A 3 16.98 7.09 -40.00
N LYS A 4 16.94 5.91 -40.64
CA LYS A 4 15.90 4.91 -40.36
C LYS A 4 16.07 4.17 -39.03
N ILE A 5 17.32 4.01 -38.58
CA ILE A 5 17.61 3.33 -37.29
C ILE A 5 17.28 4.26 -36.14
N LEU A 6 17.67 5.52 -36.21
CA LEU A 6 17.32 6.54 -35.20
C LEU A 6 15.80 6.76 -35.08
N GLY A 7 15.07 6.68 -36.21
CA GLY A 7 13.62 6.79 -36.19
C GLY A 7 12.90 5.65 -35.45
N ASN A 8 13.44 4.44 -35.50
CA ASN A 8 12.83 3.29 -34.85
C ASN A 8 13.03 3.31 -33.32
N GLU A 9 14.23 3.64 -32.81
CA GLU A 9 14.48 3.77 -31.35
C GLU A 9 13.66 4.90 -30.75
N PHE A 10 13.65 6.06 -31.39
CA PHE A 10 12.85 7.19 -30.93
C PHE A 10 11.34 6.85 -30.92
N THR A 11 10.88 6.07 -31.88
CA THR A 11 9.48 5.64 -31.96
C THR A 11 9.12 4.67 -30.83
N ASN A 12 9.99 3.72 -30.48
CA ASN A 12 9.76 2.78 -29.41
C ASN A 12 9.74 3.48 -28.04
N ASN A 13 10.69 4.36 -27.76
CA ASN A 13 10.71 5.15 -26.52
C ASN A 13 9.46 6.03 -26.40
N LYS A 14 9.02 6.67 -27.49
CA LYS A 14 7.79 7.46 -27.49
C LYS A 14 6.56 6.61 -27.19
N LYS A 15 6.46 5.40 -27.76
CA LYS A 15 5.37 4.45 -27.47
C LYS A 15 5.35 4.05 -26.00
N VAL A 16 6.51 3.66 -25.46
CA VAL A 16 6.62 3.27 -24.05
C VAL A 16 6.23 4.42 -23.12
N LYS A 17 6.69 5.64 -23.43
CA LYS A 17 6.34 6.82 -22.64
C LYS A 17 4.84 7.12 -22.62
N LEU A 18 4.16 6.96 -23.76
CA LEU A 18 2.70 7.11 -23.85
C LEU A 18 1.98 6.06 -23.01
N ILE A 19 2.44 4.79 -23.09
CA ILE A 19 1.86 3.71 -22.29
C ILE A 19 2.13 3.91 -20.81
N ALA A 20 3.35 4.31 -20.43
CA ALA A 20 3.70 4.61 -19.04
C ALA A 20 2.85 5.76 -18.47
N GLY A 21 2.56 6.78 -19.28
CA GLY A 21 1.62 7.85 -18.92
C GLY A 21 0.22 7.32 -18.66
N GLU A 22 -0.29 6.45 -19.53
CA GLU A 22 -1.59 5.82 -19.38
C GLU A 22 -1.65 4.91 -18.13
N VAL A 23 -0.57 4.17 -17.87
CA VAL A 23 -0.43 3.36 -16.64
C VAL A 23 -0.46 4.28 -15.41
N TYR A 24 0.37 5.31 -15.39
CA TYR A 24 0.43 6.27 -14.30
C TYR A 24 -0.94 6.91 -14.01
N ASP A 25 -1.67 7.29 -15.06
CA ASP A 25 -2.99 7.92 -14.90
C ASP A 25 -4.06 6.99 -14.33
N ASN A 26 -3.90 5.70 -14.48
CA ASN A 26 -4.83 4.68 -13.98
C ASN A 26 -4.41 4.06 -12.64
N MET A 27 -3.47 4.66 -11.91
CA MET A 27 -2.99 4.19 -10.59
C MET A 27 -3.11 5.28 -9.51
N PRO A 28 -4.33 5.72 -9.15
CA PRO A 28 -4.53 6.84 -8.21
C PRO A 28 -3.97 6.56 -6.80
N TYR A 29 -4.03 5.32 -6.32
CA TYR A 29 -3.49 4.92 -5.03
C TYR A 29 -1.95 4.99 -5.01
N THR A 30 -1.33 4.45 -6.05
CA THR A 30 0.13 4.38 -6.18
C THR A 30 0.76 5.75 -6.49
N LYS A 31 0.04 6.66 -7.17
CA LYS A 31 0.49 8.07 -7.38
C LYS A 31 0.86 8.77 -6.07
N LYS A 32 0.22 8.39 -4.97
CA LYS A 32 0.42 8.94 -3.62
C LYS A 32 1.34 8.08 -2.77
N ALA A 33 2.16 7.24 -3.37
CA ALA A 33 3.17 6.43 -2.71
C ALA A 33 4.56 7.09 -2.82
N LYS A 34 5.42 6.80 -1.84
CA LYS A 34 6.80 7.27 -1.78
C LYS A 34 7.76 6.22 -2.31
N SER A 35 8.80 6.63 -3.02
CA SER A 35 9.95 5.77 -3.27
C SER A 35 10.89 5.80 -2.06
N TYR A 36 11.24 4.63 -1.55
CA TYR A 36 12.18 4.45 -0.44
C TYR A 36 13.59 4.08 -0.91
N MET A 37 13.72 3.70 -2.18
CA MET A 37 15.03 3.34 -2.74
C MET A 37 15.47 4.34 -3.79
N THR A 38 16.75 4.69 -3.72
CA THR A 38 17.40 5.37 -4.83
C THR A 38 17.75 4.35 -5.93
N GLN A 39 17.75 4.77 -7.16
CA GLN A 39 18.06 3.91 -8.30
C GLN A 39 19.43 3.23 -8.17
N GLY A 40 20.42 3.89 -7.56
CA GLY A 40 21.75 3.34 -7.32
C GLY A 40 21.77 2.20 -6.30
N GLU A 41 20.89 2.21 -5.32
CA GLU A 41 20.77 1.12 -4.34
C GLU A 41 20.21 -0.15 -4.94
N LEU A 42 19.26 -0.03 -5.88
CA LEU A 42 18.71 -1.17 -6.61
C LEU A 42 19.71 -1.80 -7.58
N GLU A 43 20.52 -1.00 -8.25
CA GLU A 43 21.56 -1.48 -9.16
C GLU A 43 22.73 -2.17 -8.44
N GLY A 44 23.02 -1.79 -7.20
CA GLY A 44 24.12 -2.35 -6.39
C GLY A 44 23.82 -3.72 -5.77
N LYS A 45 22.54 -4.09 -5.58
CA LYS A 45 22.13 -5.34 -4.92
C LYS A 45 21.84 -6.45 -5.94
N LYS A 46 22.88 -7.19 -6.31
CA LYS A 46 22.81 -8.28 -7.31
C LYS A 46 22.28 -9.62 -6.78
N TYR A 47 21.84 -9.73 -5.53
CA TYR A 47 21.50 -11.00 -4.92
C TYR A 47 20.06 -11.03 -4.40
N GLY A 48 19.24 -11.86 -5.05
CA GLY A 48 17.88 -12.14 -4.63
C GLY A 48 16.83 -11.14 -5.16
N ASN A 49 15.58 -11.45 -4.88
CA ASN A 49 14.40 -10.64 -5.22
C ASN A 49 13.83 -9.90 -4.01
N THR A 50 14.60 -9.80 -2.93
CA THR A 50 14.18 -9.13 -1.69
C THR A 50 15.23 -8.12 -1.29
N TYR A 51 14.79 -6.94 -0.86
CA TYR A 51 15.63 -5.91 -0.24
C TYR A 51 15.00 -5.47 1.09
N SER A 52 15.72 -4.69 1.87
CA SER A 52 15.21 -4.18 3.15
C SER A 52 15.18 -2.67 3.15
N ILE A 53 14.06 -2.13 3.63
CA ILE A 53 13.94 -0.71 3.99
C ILE A 53 14.32 -0.60 5.47
N TYR A 54 15.24 0.29 5.79
CA TYR A 54 15.68 0.55 7.16
C TYR A 54 14.90 1.73 7.72
N LEU A 55 14.29 1.51 8.87
CA LEU A 55 13.60 2.53 9.63
C LEU A 55 14.36 2.77 10.94
N THR A 56 14.51 4.04 11.28
CA THR A 56 15.23 4.46 12.49
C THR A 56 14.25 4.62 13.63
N ASP A 57 14.65 4.19 14.81
CA ASP A 57 13.91 4.41 16.04
C ASP A 57 13.92 5.91 16.42
N PRO A 58 12.81 6.46 16.94
CA PRO A 58 12.77 7.85 17.39
C PRO A 58 13.71 8.18 18.57
N GLY A 59 14.25 7.16 19.27
CA GLY A 59 15.14 7.35 20.41
C GLY A 59 14.43 7.65 21.72
N GLU A 60 15.21 7.85 22.80
CA GLU A 60 14.70 8.13 24.13
C GLU A 60 14.85 9.61 24.48
N VAL A 61 13.90 10.14 25.26
CA VAL A 61 13.96 11.48 25.82
C VAL A 61 14.32 11.37 27.30
N HIS A 62 15.42 11.97 27.70
CA HIS A 62 15.91 11.97 29.08
C HIS A 62 15.63 13.29 29.77
N ASP A 63 15.22 13.24 31.04
CA ASP A 63 15.07 14.42 31.89
C ASP A 63 16.39 14.77 32.58
N GLY A 64 16.70 16.08 32.67
CA GLY A 64 17.83 16.59 33.44
C GLY A 64 18.81 17.42 32.62
N LEU A 65 19.90 17.83 33.32
CA LEU A 65 20.98 18.64 32.74
C LEU A 65 22.12 17.77 32.16
N GLU A 66 22.11 16.49 32.43
CA GLU A 66 23.13 15.53 32.00
C GLU A 66 22.68 14.88 30.70
N ALA A 67 23.48 15.03 29.65
CA ALA A 67 23.18 14.41 28.35
C ALA A 67 23.57 12.93 28.39
N THR A 68 22.59 12.05 28.30
CA THR A 68 22.81 10.60 28.13
C THR A 68 22.77 10.29 26.63
N PRO A 69 23.88 9.83 26.03
CA PRO A 69 23.87 9.47 24.60
C PRO A 69 22.98 8.24 24.38
N ASP A 70 22.08 8.33 23.43
CA ASP A 70 21.27 7.23 22.99
C ASP A 70 21.89 6.52 21.78
N THR A 71 21.63 5.23 21.62
CA THR A 71 22.13 4.45 20.49
C THR A 71 21.07 4.44 19.41
N VAL A 72 21.43 4.97 18.23
CA VAL A 72 20.56 4.89 17.06
C VAL A 72 20.39 3.44 16.65
N THR A 73 19.20 2.92 16.80
CA THR A 73 18.83 1.57 16.35
C THR A 73 18.00 1.64 15.08
N GLU A 74 18.31 0.74 14.16
CA GLU A 74 17.59 0.60 12.89
C GLU A 74 16.96 -0.79 12.81
N TYR A 75 15.76 -0.87 12.28
CA TYR A 75 15.13 -2.14 11.98
C TYR A 75 14.80 -2.25 10.50
N ALA A 76 14.95 -3.47 9.97
CA ALA A 76 14.80 -3.75 8.56
C ALA A 76 13.41 -4.30 8.26
N VAL A 77 12.72 -3.68 7.30
CA VAL A 77 11.46 -4.17 6.74
C VAL A 77 11.75 -4.82 5.40
N PRO A 78 11.59 -6.15 5.27
CA PRO A 78 11.86 -6.85 4.02
C PRO A 78 10.78 -6.54 2.98
N VAL A 79 11.22 -6.30 1.74
CA VAL A 79 10.35 -5.99 0.60
C VAL A 79 10.71 -6.90 -0.57
N THR A 80 9.72 -7.54 -1.16
CA THR A 80 9.92 -8.45 -2.28
C THR A 80 9.63 -7.75 -3.59
N LEU A 81 10.57 -7.90 -4.54
CA LEU A 81 10.44 -7.41 -5.91
C LEU A 81 9.47 -8.29 -6.70
N LYS A 82 8.52 -7.68 -7.36
CA LYS A 82 7.48 -8.32 -8.18
C LYS A 82 7.54 -7.78 -9.60
N ASN A 83 6.98 -8.52 -10.53
CA ASN A 83 6.80 -8.06 -11.91
C ASN A 83 5.43 -8.45 -12.43
N LYS A 84 4.75 -7.53 -13.06
CA LYS A 84 3.58 -7.79 -13.89
C LYS A 84 3.93 -7.52 -15.35
N ASN A 85 3.50 -8.41 -16.21
CA ASN A 85 3.75 -8.25 -17.63
C ASN A 85 2.51 -8.54 -18.47
N THR A 86 2.52 -8.02 -19.68
CA THR A 86 1.58 -8.37 -20.74
C THR A 86 2.32 -8.45 -22.04
N SER A 87 1.96 -9.39 -22.89
CA SER A 87 2.62 -9.60 -24.19
C SER A 87 1.61 -9.61 -25.34
N VAL A 88 2.07 -9.20 -26.52
CA VAL A 88 1.32 -9.23 -27.76
C VAL A 88 2.19 -9.87 -28.82
N GLU A 89 1.67 -10.86 -29.48
CA GLU A 89 2.27 -11.43 -30.70
C GLU A 89 1.62 -10.79 -31.91
N LEU A 90 2.44 -10.24 -32.80
CA LEU A 90 2.00 -9.60 -34.02
C LEU A 90 2.68 -10.32 -35.21
N ASP A 91 1.89 -10.76 -36.16
CA ASP A 91 2.42 -11.28 -37.43
C ASP A 91 2.87 -10.14 -38.37
N ALA A 92 3.52 -10.53 -39.47
CA ALA A 92 4.05 -9.56 -40.43
C ALA A 92 2.96 -8.69 -41.06
N TRP A 93 1.74 -9.19 -41.19
CA TRP A 93 0.61 -8.48 -41.79
C TRP A 93 0.08 -7.39 -40.85
N ASN A 94 0.02 -7.66 -39.56
CA ASN A 94 -0.40 -6.70 -38.58
C ASN A 94 0.61 -5.55 -38.33
N LYS A 95 1.84 -5.70 -38.75
CA LYS A 95 2.88 -4.64 -38.71
C LYS A 95 2.70 -3.53 -39.72
N LEU A 96 1.91 -3.75 -40.75
CA LEU A 96 1.63 -2.75 -41.80
C LEU A 96 0.65 -1.67 -41.35
N GLY A 97 0.02 -1.84 -40.17
CA GLY A 97 -0.87 -0.84 -39.59
C GLY A 97 -0.13 0.38 -39.02
N ASP A 98 -0.85 1.48 -38.97
CA ASP A 98 -0.35 2.76 -38.46
C ASP A 98 0.04 2.66 -36.98
N ILE A 99 1.08 3.39 -36.57
CA ILE A 99 1.60 3.44 -35.21
C ILE A 99 0.54 3.97 -34.21
N GLU A 100 -0.32 4.87 -34.68
CA GLU A 100 -1.40 5.42 -33.87
C GLU A 100 -2.44 4.35 -33.53
N SER A 101 -2.84 3.52 -34.49
CA SER A 101 -3.80 2.44 -34.24
C SER A 101 -3.24 1.38 -33.29
N PHE A 102 -1.95 1.02 -33.39
CA PHE A 102 -1.33 0.11 -32.41
C PHE A 102 -1.34 0.68 -31.01
N THR A 103 -1.05 1.96 -30.85
CA THR A 103 -1.01 2.61 -29.55
C THR A 103 -2.41 2.66 -28.92
N ASP A 104 -3.42 3.04 -29.68
CA ASP A 104 -4.78 3.23 -29.17
C ASP A 104 -5.54 1.91 -29.00
N GLU A 105 -5.40 0.97 -29.95
CA GLU A 105 -6.17 -0.27 -29.95
C GLU A 105 -5.56 -1.39 -29.09
N ILE A 106 -4.24 -1.42 -28.98
CA ILE A 106 -3.53 -2.52 -28.32
C ILE A 106 -2.79 -2.05 -27.06
N ALA A 107 -1.91 -1.06 -27.21
CA ALA A 107 -0.98 -0.71 -26.15
C ALA A 107 -1.67 -0.01 -24.95
N ARG A 108 -2.56 0.96 -25.20
CA ARG A 108 -3.31 1.66 -24.15
C ARG A 108 -4.24 0.74 -23.36
N PRO A 109 -5.11 -0.08 -23.97
CA PRO A 109 -5.98 -0.99 -23.21
C PRO A 109 -5.18 -1.99 -22.37
N ARG A 110 -4.05 -2.48 -22.87
CA ARG A 110 -3.18 -3.39 -22.13
C ARG A 110 -2.43 -2.68 -21.00
N GLY A 111 -1.96 -1.46 -21.25
CA GLY A 111 -1.38 -0.60 -20.21
C GLY A 111 -2.35 -0.36 -19.05
N ARG A 112 -3.60 0.00 -19.35
CA ARG A 112 -4.66 0.16 -18.34
C ARG A 112 -4.93 -1.13 -17.56
N LYS A 113 -5.00 -2.27 -18.23
CA LYS A 113 -5.17 -3.57 -17.57
C LYS A 113 -3.99 -3.91 -16.66
N LEU A 114 -2.78 -3.64 -17.12
CA LEU A 114 -1.56 -3.82 -16.34
C LEU A 114 -1.54 -2.92 -15.11
N ALA A 115 -1.84 -1.62 -15.28
CA ALA A 115 -1.97 -0.65 -14.21
C ALA A 115 -2.93 -1.12 -13.12
N ARG A 116 -4.14 -1.51 -13.52
CA ARG A 116 -5.16 -1.99 -12.58
C ARG A 116 -4.76 -3.28 -11.86
N SER A 117 -4.00 -4.16 -12.53
CA SER A 117 -3.50 -5.39 -11.90
C SER A 117 -2.43 -5.10 -10.85
N VAL A 118 -1.53 -4.13 -11.11
CA VAL A 118 -0.51 -3.69 -10.16
C VAL A 118 -1.15 -2.95 -8.99
N GLU A 119 -2.01 -1.98 -9.27
CA GLU A 119 -2.72 -1.19 -8.25
C GLU A 119 -3.51 -2.08 -7.28
N LYS A 120 -4.24 -3.04 -7.83
CA LYS A 120 -4.98 -4.01 -7.01
C LYS A 120 -4.04 -4.79 -6.09
N GLU A 121 -2.89 -5.24 -6.58
CA GLU A 121 -1.92 -5.98 -5.78
C GLU A 121 -1.29 -5.10 -4.69
N VAL A 122 -1.00 -3.83 -4.99
CA VAL A 122 -0.50 -2.86 -4.00
C VAL A 122 -1.52 -2.66 -2.88
N ILE A 123 -2.80 -2.50 -3.22
CA ILE A 123 -3.88 -2.35 -2.24
C ILE A 123 -4.02 -3.62 -1.39
N GLU A 124 -4.04 -4.81 -2.02
CA GLU A 124 -4.13 -6.10 -1.33
C GLU A 124 -2.94 -6.39 -0.40
N ASP A 125 -1.74 -5.87 -0.72
CA ASP A 125 -0.55 -6.03 0.12
C ASP A 125 -0.49 -5.02 1.28
N THR A 126 -1.10 -3.84 1.13
CA THR A 126 -0.97 -2.75 2.12
C THR A 126 -2.11 -2.71 3.13
N ILE A 127 -3.34 -3.05 2.74
CA ILE A 127 -4.49 -3.08 3.64
C ILE A 127 -4.27 -4.02 4.85
N PRO A 128 -3.82 -5.28 4.69
CA PRO A 128 -3.66 -6.20 5.82
C PRO A 128 -2.57 -5.78 6.80
N LYS A 129 -1.66 -4.91 6.40
CA LYS A 129 -0.56 -4.45 7.26
C LYS A 129 -0.96 -3.33 8.21
N ALA A 130 -2.13 -2.70 8.04
CA ALA A 130 -2.61 -1.69 8.96
C ALA A 130 -3.10 -2.32 10.28
N PHE A 131 -2.77 -1.70 11.41
CA PHE A 131 -3.16 -2.17 12.75
C PHE A 131 -4.26 -1.33 13.40
N GLN A 132 -4.87 -0.44 12.64
CA GLN A 132 -5.97 0.40 13.07
C GLN A 132 -7.14 0.25 12.12
N ILE A 133 -8.34 0.14 12.67
CA ILE A 133 -9.56 0.11 11.88
C ILE A 133 -10.61 1.08 12.42
N VAL A 134 -11.48 1.52 11.54
CA VAL A 134 -12.70 2.24 11.89
C VAL A 134 -13.87 1.56 11.19
N VAL A 135 -14.88 1.20 11.96
CA VAL A 135 -16.09 0.55 11.47
C VAL A 135 -17.24 1.54 11.51
N GLY A 136 -17.95 1.69 10.41
CA GLY A 136 -19.10 2.60 10.38
C GLY A 136 -19.91 2.54 9.10
N SER A 137 -20.96 3.34 9.05
CA SER A 137 -21.73 3.57 7.83
C SER A 137 -20.95 4.51 6.89
N ALA A 138 -21.32 4.51 5.61
CA ALA A 138 -20.75 5.42 4.62
C ALA A 138 -21.23 6.86 4.87
N ASN A 139 -20.56 7.58 5.76
CA ASN A 139 -20.86 8.96 6.13
C ASN A 139 -19.60 9.76 6.48
N PHE A 140 -19.74 11.08 6.62
CA PHE A 140 -18.65 11.96 6.98
C PHE A 140 -18.05 11.69 8.38
N LYS A 141 -18.85 11.19 9.33
CA LYS A 141 -18.38 10.85 10.67
C LYS A 141 -17.30 9.77 10.59
N THR A 142 -17.54 8.71 9.82
CA THR A 142 -16.56 7.62 9.66
C THR A 142 -15.25 8.11 9.04
N LEU A 143 -15.29 9.04 8.07
CA LEU A 143 -14.08 9.67 7.53
C LEU A 143 -13.33 10.50 8.59
N THR A 144 -14.08 11.23 9.43
CA THR A 144 -13.48 11.99 10.56
C THR A 144 -12.83 11.06 11.57
N ASP A 145 -13.49 9.95 11.91
CA ASP A 145 -12.98 8.98 12.86
C ASP A 145 -11.70 8.30 12.36
N MET A 146 -11.60 8.01 11.03
CA MET A 146 -10.37 7.53 10.42
C MET A 146 -9.22 8.55 10.51
N SER A 147 -9.50 9.83 10.24
CA SER A 147 -8.50 10.88 10.35
C SER A 147 -8.04 11.08 11.81
N LYS A 148 -8.98 11.04 12.77
CA LYS A 148 -8.66 11.12 14.21
C LYS A 148 -7.80 9.96 14.68
N ALA A 149 -8.08 8.73 14.24
CA ALA A 149 -7.29 7.57 14.59
C ALA A 149 -5.82 7.73 14.19
N LEU A 150 -5.55 8.37 13.04
CA LEU A 150 -4.17 8.72 12.66
C LEU A 150 -3.58 9.83 13.55
N ASP A 151 -4.37 10.85 13.90
CA ASP A 151 -3.88 11.96 14.75
C ASP A 151 -3.49 11.47 16.15
N GLU A 152 -4.22 10.49 16.69
CA GLU A 152 -3.96 9.92 18.01
C GLU A 152 -2.67 9.10 18.08
N VAL A 153 -2.13 8.64 16.96
CA VAL A 153 -0.78 8.04 16.89
C VAL A 153 0.32 9.05 16.59
N SER A 154 0.07 10.34 16.85
CA SER A 154 1.02 11.45 16.63
C SER A 154 1.41 11.64 15.17
N MET A 155 0.45 11.49 14.26
CA MET A 155 0.66 11.60 12.83
C MET A 155 0.87 13.06 12.42
N ALA A 156 2.06 13.39 11.93
CA ALA A 156 2.35 14.68 11.31
C ALA A 156 2.48 14.48 9.79
N GLY A 157 1.66 15.16 9.00
CA GLY A 157 1.78 15.12 7.53
C GLY A 157 0.45 15.26 6.79
N THR A 158 0.54 15.16 5.48
CA THR A 158 -0.63 15.22 4.59
C THR A 158 -1.33 13.88 4.54
N LYS A 159 -2.61 13.87 4.87
CA LYS A 159 -3.43 12.66 4.87
C LYS A 159 -4.18 12.51 3.56
N VAL A 160 -4.31 11.25 3.13
CA VAL A 160 -5.06 10.86 1.95
C VAL A 160 -6.01 9.73 2.32
N THR A 161 -7.26 9.84 1.92
CA THR A 161 -8.27 8.80 2.13
C THR A 161 -8.74 8.24 0.80
N PHE A 162 -8.58 6.95 0.61
CA PHE A 162 -9.07 6.22 -0.55
C PHE A 162 -10.38 5.52 -0.21
N VAL A 163 -11.39 5.74 -1.02
CA VAL A 163 -12.71 5.14 -0.84
C VAL A 163 -13.26 4.59 -2.15
N LYS A 164 -14.12 3.59 -2.06
CA LYS A 164 -14.80 3.07 -3.24
C LYS A 164 -15.83 4.08 -3.76
N PRO A 165 -16.04 4.23 -5.08
CA PRO A 165 -17.04 5.15 -5.64
C PRO A 165 -18.45 4.99 -5.07
N THR A 166 -18.86 3.76 -4.72
CA THR A 166 -20.16 3.52 -4.06
C THR A 166 -20.24 4.16 -2.67
N VAL A 167 -19.15 4.14 -1.91
CA VAL A 167 -19.04 4.79 -0.60
C VAL A 167 -19.03 6.30 -0.75
N ALA A 168 -18.22 6.81 -1.69
CA ALA A 168 -18.15 8.23 -1.99
C ALA A 168 -19.50 8.81 -2.38
N GLY A 169 -20.22 8.15 -3.27
CA GLY A 169 -21.59 8.54 -3.68
C GLY A 169 -22.59 8.54 -2.51
N THR A 170 -22.51 7.57 -1.60
CA THR A 170 -23.37 7.53 -0.41
C THR A 170 -23.04 8.67 0.55
N ILE A 171 -21.75 8.95 0.78
CA ILE A 171 -21.29 10.07 1.62
C ILE A 171 -21.75 11.40 1.02
N ALA A 172 -21.56 11.60 -0.29
CA ALA A 172 -21.97 12.82 -0.99
C ALA A 172 -23.48 13.05 -0.85
N ASN A 173 -24.31 12.03 -1.06
CA ASN A 173 -25.77 12.13 -0.92
C ASN A 173 -26.20 12.44 0.52
N GLY A 174 -25.57 11.83 1.52
CA GLY A 174 -25.84 12.12 2.94
C GLY A 174 -25.37 13.53 3.35
N GLY A 175 -24.30 14.05 2.74
CA GLY A 175 -23.73 15.37 3.02
C GLY A 175 -24.53 16.53 2.46
N LEU A 176 -25.24 16.34 1.36
CA LEU A 176 -26.05 17.40 0.72
C LEU A 176 -27.09 18.01 1.66
N ALA A 177 -27.59 17.26 2.63
CA ALA A 177 -28.57 17.75 3.60
C ALA A 177 -27.95 18.64 4.72
N ASN A 178 -26.62 18.58 4.92
CA ASN A 178 -25.96 19.15 6.09
C ASN A 178 -24.99 20.31 5.78
N PHE A 179 -24.64 20.54 4.50
CA PHE A 179 -23.67 21.59 4.12
C PHE A 179 -24.37 22.83 3.59
N THR A 180 -24.13 23.96 4.24
CA THR A 180 -24.71 25.28 3.92
C THR A 180 -23.91 26.13 2.92
N PRO A 181 -22.61 25.97 2.62
CA PRO A 181 -21.94 26.78 1.63
C PRO A 181 -22.25 26.34 0.20
N SER A 182 -22.84 27.25 -0.58
CA SER A 182 -23.32 27.01 -1.95
C SER A 182 -22.26 26.55 -2.95
N GLU A 183 -21.00 26.91 -2.76
CA GLU A 183 -19.90 26.54 -3.66
C GLU A 183 -19.48 25.06 -3.50
N ILE A 184 -19.39 24.57 -2.26
CA ILE A 184 -19.03 23.18 -1.97
C ILE A 184 -20.19 22.27 -2.36
N GLN A 185 -21.43 22.68 -2.06
CA GLN A 185 -22.63 21.94 -2.50
C GLN A 185 -22.70 21.81 -4.02
N SER A 186 -22.35 22.86 -4.76
CA SER A 186 -22.35 22.85 -6.22
C SER A 186 -21.36 21.84 -6.80
N LYS A 187 -20.15 21.71 -6.21
CA LYS A 187 -19.15 20.73 -6.64
C LYS A 187 -19.51 19.29 -6.27
N ILE A 188 -20.01 19.07 -5.06
CA ILE A 188 -20.51 17.75 -4.62
C ILE A 188 -21.68 17.31 -5.50
N TYR A 189 -22.59 18.21 -5.80
CA TYR A 189 -23.78 17.91 -6.60
C TYR A 189 -23.47 17.61 -8.07
N LYS A 190 -22.53 18.36 -8.67
CA LYS A 190 -22.20 18.21 -10.09
C LYS A 190 -21.25 17.05 -10.37
N ASP A 191 -20.26 16.86 -9.50
CA ASP A 191 -19.09 16.03 -9.80
C ASP A 191 -18.90 14.90 -8.80
N ALA A 192 -19.81 14.73 -7.80
CA ALA A 192 -19.62 13.86 -6.63
C ALA A 192 -18.28 14.04 -5.92
N TYR A 193 -17.69 15.24 -6.03
CA TYR A 193 -16.36 15.55 -5.54
C TYR A 193 -16.38 15.78 -4.03
N LEU A 194 -15.73 14.90 -3.27
CA LEU A 194 -15.61 15.01 -1.82
C LEU A 194 -14.49 15.98 -1.40
N GLY A 195 -13.47 16.16 -2.24
CA GLY A 195 -12.37 17.12 -2.01
C GLY A 195 -11.53 16.79 -0.78
N GLN A 196 -11.28 17.81 0.05
CA GLN A 196 -10.62 17.67 1.35
C GLN A 196 -11.65 17.63 2.45
N TYR A 197 -11.55 16.64 3.34
CA TYR A 197 -12.41 16.49 4.49
C TYR A 197 -11.63 15.96 5.71
N ALA A 198 -11.89 16.55 6.89
CA ALA A 198 -11.20 16.21 8.14
C ALA A 198 -9.66 16.22 8.03
N GLY A 199 -9.09 17.14 7.24
CA GLY A 199 -7.65 17.26 7.03
C GLY A 199 -7.07 16.25 6.02
N ALA A 200 -7.90 15.39 5.42
CA ALA A 200 -7.48 14.41 4.43
C ALA A 200 -8.04 14.71 3.03
N SER A 201 -7.26 14.46 1.99
CA SER A 201 -7.73 14.47 0.60
C SER A 201 -8.46 13.16 0.30
N VAL A 202 -9.73 13.24 -0.08
CA VAL A 202 -10.55 12.05 -0.40
C VAL A 202 -10.45 11.75 -1.89
N ILE A 203 -9.99 10.54 -2.22
CA ILE A 203 -9.78 10.06 -3.59
C ILE A 203 -10.64 8.81 -3.81
N GLU A 204 -11.35 8.78 -4.91
CA GLU A 204 -12.09 7.59 -5.32
C GLU A 204 -11.19 6.58 -6.01
N ASP A 205 -11.27 5.33 -5.54
CA ASP A 205 -10.61 4.21 -6.20
C ASP A 205 -11.56 3.01 -6.30
N ASN A 206 -11.86 2.61 -7.52
CA ASN A 206 -12.77 1.49 -7.78
C ASN A 206 -12.16 0.11 -7.47
N LEU A 207 -10.84 0.05 -7.24
CA LEU A 207 -10.14 -1.18 -6.88
C LEU A 207 -10.17 -1.47 -5.37
N MET A 208 -10.62 -0.51 -4.55
CA MET A 208 -10.84 -0.75 -3.12
C MET A 208 -11.71 -1.99 -2.92
N PRO A 209 -11.28 -2.96 -2.06
CA PRO A 209 -11.96 -4.25 -1.93
C PRO A 209 -13.35 -4.10 -1.31
N VAL A 210 -14.19 -5.08 -1.61
CA VAL A 210 -15.44 -5.32 -0.91
C VAL A 210 -15.36 -6.69 -0.29
N VAL A 211 -15.66 -6.77 1.01
CA VAL A 211 -15.61 -8.00 1.78
C VAL A 211 -16.99 -8.39 2.27
N ASN A 212 -17.24 -9.68 2.33
CA ASN A 212 -18.46 -10.22 2.92
C ASN A 212 -18.06 -11.04 4.16
N ILE A 213 -18.42 -10.56 5.33
CA ILE A 213 -18.07 -11.17 6.61
C ILE A 213 -19.25 -11.95 7.11
N ALA A 214 -19.07 -13.25 7.34
CA ALA A 214 -20.08 -14.18 7.81
C ALA A 214 -19.75 -14.61 9.25
N GLY A 215 -20.63 -14.26 10.18
CA GLY A 215 -20.61 -14.83 11.53
C GLY A 215 -19.72 -14.09 12.55
N THR A 216 -19.72 -14.64 13.75
CA THR A 216 -18.85 -14.24 14.88
C THR A 216 -17.75 -15.28 15.00
N GLU A 217 -16.51 -14.87 14.80
CA GLU A 217 -15.35 -15.75 14.95
C GLU A 217 -14.47 -15.27 16.10
N THR A 218 -14.12 -16.19 16.97
CA THR A 218 -13.05 -16.02 17.95
C THR A 218 -11.86 -16.84 17.51
N ALA A 219 -10.69 -16.27 17.56
CA ALA A 219 -9.47 -16.94 17.17
C ALA A 219 -8.44 -16.82 18.30
N SER A 220 -7.59 -17.82 18.42
CA SER A 220 -6.45 -17.81 19.32
C SER A 220 -5.16 -17.68 18.52
N PHE A 221 -4.23 -16.90 19.05
CA PHE A 221 -2.90 -16.76 18.48
C PHE A 221 -1.89 -17.59 19.27
N ALA A 222 -0.88 -18.10 18.60
CA ALA A 222 0.30 -18.62 19.24
C ALA A 222 1.35 -17.51 19.34
N VAL A 223 1.97 -17.38 20.51
CA VAL A 223 3.16 -16.54 20.66
C VAL A 223 4.35 -17.32 20.13
N ALA A 224 4.91 -16.90 19.01
CA ALA A 224 5.98 -17.63 18.34
C ALA A 224 7.37 -17.37 18.95
N SER A 225 7.60 -16.18 19.47
CA SER A 225 8.86 -15.83 20.15
C SER A 225 8.63 -14.75 21.19
N VAL A 226 9.29 -14.88 22.32
CA VAL A 226 9.41 -13.84 23.35
C VAL A 226 10.87 -13.43 23.37
N SER A 227 11.18 -12.20 23.01
CA SER A 227 12.53 -11.65 23.20
C SER A 227 12.57 -10.83 24.47
N GLY A 228 13.41 -11.26 25.41
CA GLY A 228 13.47 -10.65 26.73
C GLY A 228 12.46 -11.27 27.70
N ASN A 229 12.91 -12.11 28.56
CA ASN A 229 12.11 -12.95 29.48
C ASN A 229 11.50 -12.20 30.68
N GLY A 230 10.90 -11.04 30.50
CA GLY A 230 10.28 -10.32 31.62
C GLY A 230 11.24 -9.98 32.79
N ASP A 231 12.54 -10.09 32.56
CA ASP A 231 13.57 -9.71 33.51
C ASP A 231 13.59 -8.17 33.51
N GLU A 232 13.44 -7.55 34.67
CA GLU A 232 13.45 -6.09 34.83
C GLU A 232 14.73 -5.43 34.29
N SER A 233 15.75 -6.23 33.99
CA SER A 233 16.98 -5.82 33.35
C SER A 233 16.95 -5.84 31.80
N ALA A 234 15.91 -6.42 31.19
CA ALA A 234 15.83 -6.48 29.75
C ALA A 234 15.24 -5.19 29.19
N THR A 235 16.02 -4.48 28.41
CA THR A 235 15.63 -3.22 27.76
C THR A 235 14.56 -3.39 26.69
N VAL A 236 14.32 -4.61 26.21
CA VAL A 236 13.33 -4.92 25.17
C VAL A 236 12.65 -6.25 25.44
N VAL A 237 11.35 -6.22 25.64
CA VAL A 237 10.50 -7.43 25.70
C VAL A 237 9.51 -7.38 24.56
N GLY A 238 9.63 -8.30 23.61
CA GLY A 238 8.76 -8.34 22.43
C GLY A 238 8.12 -9.71 22.22
N TYR A 239 6.90 -9.72 21.69
CA TYR A 239 6.17 -10.90 21.30
C TYR A 239 5.91 -10.90 19.80
N ASN A 240 6.21 -12.00 19.13
CA ASN A 240 5.77 -12.24 17.77
C ASN A 240 4.53 -13.15 17.78
N VAL A 241 3.46 -12.70 17.18
CA VAL A 241 2.21 -13.44 17.08
C VAL A 241 2.12 -14.08 15.71
N THR A 242 2.05 -15.42 15.66
CA THR A 242 1.99 -16.18 14.40
C THR A 242 0.93 -17.28 14.49
N GLY A 243 0.64 -17.92 13.35
CA GLY A 243 -0.18 -19.12 13.30
C GLY A 243 -1.69 -18.92 13.25
N PHE A 244 -2.15 -17.68 13.08
CA PHE A 244 -3.58 -17.41 12.91
C PHE A 244 -4.02 -17.54 11.45
N THR A 245 -5.22 -18.11 11.26
CA THR A 245 -5.93 -18.10 9.98
C THR A 245 -7.36 -17.66 10.24
N GLY A 246 -7.78 -16.57 9.62
CA GLY A 246 -9.12 -15.99 9.74
C GLY A 246 -9.85 -15.93 8.41
N SER A 247 -11.03 -15.34 8.43
CA SER A 247 -11.75 -15.01 7.20
C SER A 247 -10.99 -13.96 6.37
N PRO A 248 -10.90 -14.11 5.05
CA PRO A 248 -10.20 -13.15 4.19
C PRO A 248 -10.65 -11.70 4.37
N ASN A 249 -9.68 -10.81 4.55
CA ASN A 249 -9.88 -9.37 4.79
C ASN A 249 -10.77 -9.02 5.99
N ALA A 250 -10.98 -9.95 6.91
CA ALA A 250 -11.72 -9.69 8.13
C ALA A 250 -10.82 -9.04 9.19
N PRO A 251 -11.32 -8.05 9.93
CA PRO A 251 -10.59 -7.40 11.00
C PRO A 251 -10.86 -8.09 12.34
N TYR A 252 -9.82 -8.31 13.11
CA TYR A 252 -9.90 -8.88 14.45
C TYR A 252 -9.28 -7.93 15.45
N LYS A 253 -9.99 -7.67 16.55
CA LYS A 253 -9.45 -6.95 17.70
C LYS A 253 -8.56 -7.90 18.49
N LEU A 254 -7.36 -7.48 18.77
CA LEU A 254 -6.44 -8.22 19.62
C LEU A 254 -6.67 -7.79 21.07
N GLU A 255 -7.21 -8.70 21.89
CA GLU A 255 -7.60 -8.38 23.26
C GLU A 255 -6.39 -8.12 24.16
N GLY A 256 -6.45 -7.04 24.94
CA GLY A 256 -5.37 -6.65 25.84
C GLY A 256 -4.15 -6.03 25.18
N VAL A 257 -4.24 -5.67 23.89
CA VAL A 257 -3.19 -5.01 23.15
C VAL A 257 -3.62 -3.60 22.77
N LYS A 258 -2.71 -2.65 22.87
CA LYS A 258 -2.90 -1.26 22.48
C LYS A 258 -1.84 -0.83 21.45
N VAL A 259 -2.16 0.17 20.65
CA VAL A 259 -1.25 0.72 19.63
C VAL A 259 -0.15 1.54 20.30
N ILE A 260 1.08 1.44 19.80
CA ILE A 260 2.17 2.36 20.12
C ILE A 260 2.17 3.51 19.11
N GLY A 261 2.27 4.75 19.59
CA GLY A 261 2.41 5.94 18.74
C GLY A 261 3.68 5.94 17.89
N LEU A 262 3.75 6.80 16.89
CA LEU A 262 4.93 6.97 16.04
C LEU A 262 6.12 7.57 16.79
N ASP A 263 5.84 8.26 17.87
CA ASP A 263 6.79 8.82 18.83
C ASP A 263 7.28 7.81 19.88
N GLY A 264 6.86 6.54 19.77
CA GLY A 264 7.16 5.49 20.73
C GLY A 264 6.31 5.55 22.01
N MET A 265 5.38 6.50 22.12
CA MET A 265 4.53 6.64 23.28
C MET A 265 3.37 5.63 23.27
N GLU A 266 2.95 5.22 24.47
CA GLU A 266 1.79 4.38 24.65
C GLU A 266 0.51 5.14 24.35
N THR A 267 -0.42 4.50 23.64
CA THR A 267 -1.76 5.05 23.34
C THR A 267 -2.86 4.18 23.96
N ASP A 268 -4.05 4.72 24.09
CA ASP A 268 -5.24 3.97 24.53
C ASP A 268 -6.00 3.32 23.38
N GLN A 269 -5.48 3.43 22.14
CA GLN A 269 -6.14 2.87 20.97
C GLN A 269 -6.07 1.35 20.94
N ASP A 270 -7.19 0.72 20.63
CA ASP A 270 -7.27 -0.71 20.43
C ASP A 270 -6.45 -1.15 19.21
N PHE A 271 -5.85 -2.31 19.35
CA PHE A 271 -5.02 -2.91 18.32
C PHE A 271 -5.81 -3.94 17.50
N TYR A 272 -5.75 -3.82 16.20
CA TYR A 272 -6.45 -4.70 15.28
C TYR A 272 -5.48 -5.37 14.31
N VAL A 273 -5.83 -6.57 13.88
CA VAL A 273 -5.15 -7.29 12.81
C VAL A 273 -6.14 -7.59 11.70
N ILE A 274 -5.72 -7.42 10.47
CA ILE A 274 -6.55 -7.68 9.30
C ILE A 274 -5.98 -8.91 8.59
N ALA A 275 -6.82 -9.92 8.39
CA ALA A 275 -6.43 -11.07 7.60
C ALA A 275 -6.23 -10.68 6.12
N ASP A 276 -5.21 -11.22 5.48
CA ASP A 276 -5.00 -11.05 4.05
C ASP A 276 -6.05 -11.81 3.22
N LYS A 277 -5.91 -11.80 1.90
CA LYS A 277 -6.81 -12.52 0.99
C LYS A 277 -6.82 -14.04 1.21
N ASP A 278 -5.80 -14.61 1.82
CA ASP A 278 -5.65 -16.04 2.13
C ASP A 278 -6.01 -16.35 3.60
N GLY A 279 -6.51 -15.35 4.33
CA GLY A 279 -6.89 -15.47 5.74
C GLY A 279 -5.70 -15.44 6.71
N LYS A 280 -4.50 -15.13 6.24
CA LYS A 280 -3.29 -15.04 7.07
C LYS A 280 -3.14 -13.63 7.63
N ILE A 281 -2.60 -13.55 8.82
CA ILE A 281 -2.27 -12.27 9.45
C ILE A 281 -0.80 -11.96 9.27
N PRO A 282 -0.44 -10.70 8.95
CA PRO A 282 0.95 -10.27 8.93
C PRO A 282 1.58 -10.40 10.32
N GLU A 283 2.89 -10.52 10.35
CA GLU A 283 3.65 -10.58 11.61
C GLU A 283 3.36 -9.33 12.46
N VAL A 284 3.02 -9.56 13.73
CA VAL A 284 2.73 -8.53 14.71
C VAL A 284 3.82 -8.55 15.77
N ARG A 285 4.39 -7.38 16.05
CA ARG A 285 5.41 -7.20 17.08
C ARG A 285 4.83 -6.40 18.23
N LEU A 286 4.84 -7.00 19.42
CA LEU A 286 4.28 -6.41 20.62
C LEU A 286 5.36 -6.21 21.69
N ALA A 287 5.17 -5.20 22.53
CA ALA A 287 6.02 -4.89 23.66
C ALA A 287 5.26 -5.02 24.97
N VAL A 288 5.97 -5.13 26.07
CA VAL A 288 5.41 -4.95 27.40
C VAL A 288 5.44 -3.48 27.77
N LYS A 289 4.39 -2.99 28.42
CA LYS A 289 4.27 -1.60 28.89
C LYS A 289 5.47 -1.16 29.71
N GLY A 290 5.94 0.04 29.49
CA GLY A 290 7.08 0.64 30.15
C GLY A 290 8.45 0.14 29.68
N HIS A 291 8.49 -0.79 28.73
CA HIS A 291 9.73 -1.20 28.06
C HIS A 291 9.88 -0.49 26.72
N ASN A 292 11.04 0.12 26.51
CA ASN A 292 11.34 0.74 25.23
C ASN A 292 11.54 -0.33 24.17
N VAL A 293 10.76 -0.27 23.11
CA VAL A 293 10.76 -1.28 22.05
C VAL A 293 10.89 -0.65 20.68
N ASN A 294 12.04 -0.81 20.13
CA ASN A 294 12.50 -0.18 18.91
C ASN A 294 11.81 -0.63 17.63
N ASN A 295 10.76 -1.42 17.65
CA ASN A 295 10.02 -1.82 16.44
C ASN A 295 8.67 -2.45 16.74
N ALA A 296 8.16 -2.28 17.94
CA ALA A 296 6.84 -2.78 18.30
C ALA A 296 5.74 -1.89 17.73
N ASN A 297 4.67 -2.53 17.33
CA ASN A 297 3.49 -1.86 16.79
C ASN A 297 2.44 -1.63 17.87
N GLY A 298 2.43 -2.49 18.89
CA GLY A 298 1.51 -2.44 20.01
C GLY A 298 2.17 -2.85 21.32
N TRP A 299 1.51 -2.55 22.45
CA TRP A 299 1.97 -2.90 23.77
C TRP A 299 0.91 -3.69 24.56
N VAL A 300 1.38 -4.48 25.54
CA VAL A 300 0.59 -5.26 26.47
C VAL A 300 0.95 -4.89 27.92
N GLU A 301 0.00 -5.01 28.86
CA GLU A 301 0.22 -4.59 30.24
C GLU A 301 1.25 -5.44 31.00
N THR A 302 1.36 -6.73 30.67
CA THR A 302 2.20 -7.67 31.43
C THR A 302 3.01 -8.59 30.53
N GLY A 303 4.15 -9.10 31.04
CA GLY A 303 4.99 -10.07 30.33
C GLY A 303 4.34 -11.43 30.11
N SER A 304 3.27 -11.77 30.83
CA SER A 304 2.47 -12.99 30.60
C SER A 304 1.22 -12.63 29.80
N PHE A 305 1.29 -12.70 28.49
CA PHE A 305 0.20 -12.38 27.59
C PHE A 305 -0.21 -13.63 26.80
N THR A 306 -1.50 -13.98 26.87
CA THR A 306 -2.09 -15.01 26.01
C THR A 306 -2.98 -14.31 25.00
N PRO A 307 -2.53 -14.16 23.75
CA PRO A 307 -3.27 -13.41 22.76
C PRO A 307 -4.57 -14.13 22.39
N SER A 308 -5.66 -13.39 22.40
CA SER A 308 -6.94 -13.79 21.84
C SER A 308 -7.42 -12.69 20.90
N ALA A 309 -8.18 -13.06 19.88
CA ALA A 309 -8.75 -12.10 18.96
C ALA A 309 -10.23 -12.35 18.76
N THR A 310 -10.97 -11.27 18.69
CA THR A 310 -12.39 -11.27 18.38
C THR A 310 -12.66 -10.54 17.09
N LEU A 311 -13.61 -11.03 16.29
CA LEU A 311 -14.02 -10.35 15.08
C LEU A 311 -14.55 -8.95 15.42
N ALA A 312 -13.96 -7.93 14.83
CA ALA A 312 -14.23 -6.53 15.18
C ALA A 312 -15.46 -5.94 14.49
N VAL A 313 -16.10 -6.67 13.58
CA VAL A 313 -17.26 -6.24 12.80
C VAL A 313 -18.37 -7.26 12.86
N GLU A 314 -19.61 -6.78 12.75
CA GLU A 314 -20.77 -7.65 12.61
C GLU A 314 -20.77 -8.37 11.24
N SER A 315 -21.56 -9.42 11.13
CA SER A 315 -21.82 -10.04 9.82
C SER A 315 -22.44 -9.03 8.85
N GLY A 316 -21.96 -9.04 7.62
CA GLY A 316 -22.44 -8.10 6.61
C GLY A 316 -21.47 -7.88 5.48
N LYS A 317 -21.87 -7.00 4.57
CA LYS A 317 -21.07 -6.60 3.44
C LYS A 317 -20.46 -5.22 3.71
N TYR A 318 -19.15 -5.12 3.52
CA TYR A 318 -18.38 -3.91 3.78
C TYR A 318 -17.57 -3.52 2.55
N ALA A 319 -17.61 -2.26 2.19
CA ALA A 319 -16.61 -1.67 1.30
C ALA A 319 -15.44 -1.19 2.14
N LEU A 320 -14.22 -1.51 1.75
CA LEU A 320 -13.04 -1.03 2.44
C LEU A 320 -12.62 0.34 1.90
N GLY A 321 -12.03 1.14 2.77
CA GLY A 321 -11.30 2.35 2.46
C GLY A 321 -10.02 2.39 3.29
N GLN A 322 -9.10 3.27 2.93
CA GLN A 322 -7.88 3.47 3.69
C GLN A 322 -7.58 4.96 3.83
N CYS A 323 -7.43 5.42 5.06
CA CYS A 323 -6.86 6.73 5.37
C CYS A 323 -5.41 6.54 5.81
N ARG A 324 -4.49 7.26 5.20
CA ARG A 324 -3.07 7.11 5.47
C ARG A 324 -2.30 8.42 5.27
N ASP A 325 -1.10 8.49 5.80
CA ASP A 325 -0.11 9.46 5.35
C ASP A 325 0.13 9.27 3.85
N GLU A 326 0.21 10.37 3.11
CA GLU A 326 0.52 10.34 1.68
C GLU A 326 1.79 9.52 1.38
N GLN A 327 2.78 9.59 2.26
CA GLN A 327 4.07 8.91 2.13
C GLN A 327 4.17 7.57 2.88
N ALA A 328 3.08 7.06 3.46
CA ALA A 328 3.12 5.82 4.25
C ALA A 328 3.40 4.58 3.40
N VAL A 329 2.86 4.53 2.19
CA VAL A 329 3.07 3.40 1.28
C VAL A 329 4.33 3.60 0.46
N GLY A 330 5.21 2.61 0.50
CA GLY A 330 6.36 2.49 -0.38
C GLY A 330 5.97 1.87 -1.72
N PHE A 331 6.40 2.50 -2.80
CA PHE A 331 6.30 1.94 -4.14
C PHE A 331 7.60 2.22 -4.88
N ASP A 332 8.39 1.18 -5.06
CA ASP A 332 9.69 1.25 -5.70
C ASP A 332 9.68 0.52 -7.01
N GLN A 333 10.42 1.04 -7.97
CA GLN A 333 10.58 0.43 -9.28
C GLN A 333 12.04 0.15 -9.57
N TYR A 334 12.28 -0.93 -10.27
CA TYR A 334 13.62 -1.34 -10.65
C TYR A 334 13.69 -1.61 -12.15
N LYS A 335 14.92 -1.52 -12.69
CA LYS A 335 15.15 -1.78 -14.11
C LYS A 335 15.61 -3.22 -14.31
N PHE A 336 14.96 -3.91 -15.24
CA PHE A 336 15.48 -5.18 -15.73
C PHE A 336 16.66 -4.98 -16.66
N SER A 337 17.60 -5.89 -16.59
CA SER A 337 18.67 -5.99 -17.60
C SER A 337 18.07 -6.25 -18.98
N ASP A 338 18.73 -5.74 -20.00
CA ASP A 338 18.35 -5.98 -21.37
C ASP A 338 18.58 -7.44 -21.75
N LEU A 339 17.60 -8.00 -22.46
CA LEU A 339 17.73 -9.37 -22.94
C LEU A 339 18.49 -9.37 -24.27
N PRO A 340 19.45 -10.28 -24.44
CA PRO A 340 20.17 -10.40 -25.71
C PRO A 340 19.22 -10.71 -26.89
N GLY A 341 19.40 -10.03 -28.00
CA GLY A 341 18.62 -10.26 -29.23
C GLY A 341 17.23 -9.62 -29.23
N SER A 342 16.92 -8.76 -28.27
CA SER A 342 15.68 -7.97 -28.23
C SER A 342 15.93 -6.49 -28.44
N GLU A 343 14.97 -5.80 -29.03
CA GLU A 343 14.90 -4.34 -28.99
C GLU A 343 14.24 -3.93 -27.68
N ASN A 344 14.95 -3.17 -26.85
CA ASN A 344 14.46 -2.73 -25.54
C ASN A 344 14.25 -1.22 -25.51
N ALA A 345 13.17 -0.80 -24.88
CA ALA A 345 12.91 0.60 -24.57
C ALA A 345 12.40 0.69 -23.13
N THR A 346 12.93 1.62 -22.35
CA THR A 346 12.51 1.86 -20.96
C THR A 346 12.24 3.34 -20.79
N GLU A 347 11.05 3.67 -20.32
CA GLU A 347 10.63 5.05 -20.05
C GLU A 347 9.90 5.13 -18.72
N SER A 348 9.97 6.30 -18.08
CA SER A 348 9.34 6.55 -16.80
C SER A 348 8.45 7.79 -16.87
N VAL A 349 7.29 7.71 -16.19
CA VAL A 349 6.38 8.83 -15.97
C VAL A 349 5.98 8.85 -14.49
N GLY A 350 6.31 9.92 -13.78
CA GLY A 350 6.12 10.00 -12.34
C GLY A 350 6.91 8.89 -11.62
N ASN A 351 6.22 8.13 -10.78
CA ASN A 351 6.78 6.98 -10.09
C ASN A 351 6.54 5.65 -10.82
N VAL A 352 6.19 5.67 -12.10
CA VAL A 352 5.96 4.48 -12.94
C VAL A 352 7.04 4.38 -14.01
N SER A 353 7.79 3.28 -14.00
CA SER A 353 8.77 2.91 -15.02
C SER A 353 8.37 1.64 -15.74
N MET A 354 8.33 1.68 -17.06
CA MET A 354 7.95 0.53 -17.88
C MET A 354 9.07 0.15 -18.83
N LYS A 355 9.21 -1.15 -19.04
CA LYS A 355 10.09 -1.71 -20.06
C LYS A 355 9.26 -2.39 -21.14
N MET A 356 9.57 -2.08 -22.38
CA MET A 356 9.10 -2.79 -23.55
C MET A 356 10.25 -3.55 -24.16
N SER A 357 10.06 -4.83 -24.39
CA SER A 357 11.03 -5.69 -25.09
C SER A 357 10.35 -6.33 -26.29
N THR A 358 10.98 -6.20 -27.46
CA THR A 358 10.45 -6.74 -28.72
C THR A 358 11.40 -7.80 -29.25
N TYR A 359 10.87 -8.98 -29.52
CA TYR A 359 11.60 -10.12 -30.06
C TYR A 359 11.04 -10.48 -31.44
N GLY A 360 11.89 -10.76 -32.40
CA GLY A 360 11.50 -11.31 -33.67
C GLY A 360 11.68 -12.83 -33.72
N ASP A 361 10.66 -13.56 -34.13
CA ASP A 361 10.81 -14.96 -34.55
C ASP A 361 10.90 -15.03 -36.07
N GLY A 362 12.12 -15.26 -36.55
CA GLY A 362 12.39 -15.35 -37.98
C GLY A 362 11.76 -16.55 -38.69
N LYS A 363 11.41 -17.60 -37.93
CA LYS A 363 10.80 -18.82 -38.48
C LYS A 363 9.33 -18.61 -38.84
N TYR A 364 8.61 -17.86 -38.04
CA TYR A 364 7.17 -17.62 -38.22
C TYR A 364 6.85 -16.20 -38.66
N MET A 365 7.88 -15.35 -38.90
CA MET A 365 7.73 -13.94 -39.20
C MET A 365 6.84 -13.17 -38.20
N THR A 366 6.82 -13.62 -36.96
CA THR A 366 6.09 -13.00 -35.90
C THR A 366 6.99 -12.11 -35.03
N THR A 367 6.39 -11.17 -34.32
CA THR A 367 7.08 -10.32 -33.36
C THR A 367 6.33 -10.35 -32.07
N LEU A 368 7.01 -10.77 -31.01
CA LEU A 368 6.49 -10.71 -29.65
C LEU A 368 6.91 -9.39 -29.02
N THR A 369 5.94 -8.56 -28.67
CA THR A 369 6.16 -7.35 -27.87
C THR A 369 5.67 -7.60 -26.45
N ARG A 370 6.58 -7.46 -25.49
CA ARG A 370 6.32 -7.64 -24.07
C ARG A 370 6.45 -6.30 -23.35
N LEU A 371 5.48 -6.00 -22.50
CA LEU A 371 5.48 -4.85 -21.61
C LEU A 371 5.64 -5.36 -20.17
N ASP A 372 6.66 -4.92 -19.49
CA ASP A 372 6.98 -5.26 -18.11
C ASP A 372 6.84 -4.03 -17.21
N LEU A 373 6.21 -4.23 -16.07
CA LEU A 373 6.13 -3.27 -14.98
C LEU A 373 6.73 -3.91 -13.71
N PRO A 374 8.04 -3.78 -13.51
CA PRO A 374 8.69 -4.25 -12.31
C PRO A 374 8.42 -3.29 -11.15
N PHE A 375 8.02 -3.81 -10.00
CA PHE A 375 7.70 -3.00 -8.82
C PHE A 375 7.96 -3.75 -7.52
N ALA A 376 8.04 -2.98 -6.46
CA ALA A 376 7.99 -3.45 -5.09
C ALA A 376 7.06 -2.53 -4.31
N CYS A 377 6.26 -3.09 -3.40
CA CYS A 377 5.36 -2.30 -2.58
C CYS A 377 5.39 -2.79 -1.13
N THR A 378 5.21 -1.87 -0.20
CA THR A 378 5.10 -2.18 1.22
C THR A 378 4.45 -1.02 1.96
N LEU A 379 3.99 -1.29 3.18
CA LEU A 379 3.66 -0.31 4.21
C LEU A 379 4.73 -0.46 5.31
N PRO A 380 5.86 0.27 5.22
CA PRO A 380 6.97 0.06 6.15
C PRO A 380 6.61 0.40 7.59
N GLU A 381 5.77 1.42 7.76
CA GLU A 381 5.28 1.88 9.06
C GLU A 381 3.77 1.69 9.15
N PRO A 382 3.30 0.54 9.66
CA PRO A 382 1.87 0.18 9.68
C PRO A 382 0.97 1.17 10.41
N ARG A 383 1.49 1.86 11.41
CA ARG A 383 0.76 2.85 12.23
C ARG A 383 0.36 4.10 11.45
N ARG A 384 0.94 4.33 10.25
CA ARG A 384 0.60 5.46 9.36
C ARG A 384 -0.61 5.20 8.47
N ALA A 385 -1.36 4.12 8.72
CA ALA A 385 -2.54 3.78 7.93
C ALA A 385 -3.67 3.25 8.81
N VAL A 386 -4.89 3.67 8.51
CA VAL A 386 -6.15 3.22 9.13
C VAL A 386 -7.06 2.68 8.05
N VAL A 387 -7.65 1.52 8.28
CA VAL A 387 -8.60 0.92 7.33
C VAL A 387 -10.04 1.17 7.80
N GLY A 388 -10.85 1.73 6.92
CA GLY A 388 -12.28 1.95 7.13
C GLY A 388 -13.11 0.78 6.60
N TYR A 389 -14.02 0.27 7.42
CA TYR A 389 -15.02 -0.72 7.05
C TYR A 389 -16.37 -0.02 6.94
N PHE A 390 -16.79 0.29 5.73
CA PHE A 390 -18.05 0.96 5.44
C PHE A 390 -19.14 -0.06 5.15
N LYS A 391 -20.14 -0.16 6.02
CA LYS A 391 -21.28 -1.06 5.84
C LYS A 391 -22.12 -0.61 4.63
N ILE A 392 -22.38 -1.51 3.66
CA ILE A 392 -23.08 -1.27 2.40
C ILE A 392 -24.24 -2.24 2.19
#